data_9948cbf2fe6cca3fb49bf876c8dd93cf
#
_entry.id   9948cbf2fe6cca3fb49bf876c8dd93cf
#
_cell.length_a   1.000
_cell.length_b   1.000
_cell.length_c   1.000
_cell.angle_alpha   90.00
_cell.angle_beta   90.00
_cell.angle_gamma   90.00
#
_symmetry.space_group_name_H-M   'P 1'
#
loop_
_entity.id
_entity.type
_entity.pdbx_description
1 polymer ?
#
loop_
_entity_poly.entity_id
_entity_poly.type
_entity_poly.pdbx_seq_one_letter_code
_entity_poly.pdbx_strand_id
1 'polypeptide(L)'
;MRVAALLIGIIGGVIGWCEPAAAAEAPTAPAAPTDWHATVRDFAAKQFKHPAWGYSHSMRDYALARELAAADHVILDDDVLFAAAYLHDMAAFKPWENEKLDHSDVAAGIVDTVLKGTGFPMAKIDAVRGAIRTHMYYRDPVGPEALYLHDADALDWLGAIGVARVMALVDPNGGDPDGPKAVKMLEDNLKDVPARVLSPAGRGRVAPLKAELEGFLRDLRRESENLRTL
;
A
#
# COMPACT_ATOMS: atom_id res chain seq x y z
N MET A 1 -73.41 39.33 -68.52
CA MET A 1 -72.69 38.04 -68.35
C MET A 1 -72.62 37.81 -66.86
N ARG A 2 -73.19 36.71 -66.37
CA ARG A 2 -73.40 36.38 -64.97
C ARG A 2 -72.18 35.57 -64.47
N VAL A 3 -71.56 35.99 -63.33
CA VAL A 3 -70.52 35.22 -62.64
C VAL A 3 -71.14 34.71 -61.34
N ALA A 4 -71.18 33.37 -61.23
CA ALA A 4 -71.69 32.67 -60.05
C ALA A 4 -70.59 32.65 -58.95
N ALA A 5 -70.95 33.01 -57.71
CA ALA A 5 -70.10 32.91 -56.53
C ALA A 5 -70.30 31.50 -55.93
N LEU A 6 -69.20 30.85 -55.68
CA LEU A 6 -69.11 29.53 -54.98
C LEU A 6 -68.68 29.78 -53.55
N LEU A 7 -69.54 29.46 -52.58
CA LEU A 7 -69.20 29.46 -51.13
C LEU A 7 -68.51 28.15 -50.76
N ILE A 8 -67.30 28.24 -50.22
CA ILE A 8 -66.56 27.11 -49.62
C ILE A 8 -66.66 27.26 -48.11
N GLY A 9 -67.33 26.30 -47.48
CA GLY A 9 -67.41 26.23 -46.03
C GLY A 9 -66.02 25.72 -45.42
N ILE A 10 -65.52 26.39 -44.47
CA ILE A 10 -64.31 25.98 -43.71
C ILE A 10 -64.74 25.15 -42.51
N ILE A 11 -64.43 23.86 -42.52
CA ILE A 11 -64.53 22.96 -41.36
C ILE A 11 -63.32 23.10 -40.56
N GLY A 12 -63.42 23.70 -39.37
CA GLY A 12 -62.37 23.85 -38.41
C GLY A 12 -62.04 22.49 -37.74
N GLY A 13 -60.96 21.84 -38.15
CA GLY A 13 -60.40 20.69 -37.46
C GLY A 13 -59.47 21.17 -36.28
N VAL A 14 -59.85 20.84 -35.03
CA VAL A 14 -59.03 21.02 -33.85
C VAL A 14 -57.96 19.95 -33.86
N ILE A 15 -56.72 20.32 -34.20
CA ILE A 15 -55.57 19.42 -34.07
C ILE A 15 -55.14 19.46 -32.61
N GLY A 16 -55.51 18.41 -31.85
CA GLY A 16 -54.97 18.21 -30.49
C GLY A 16 -53.49 17.87 -30.57
N TRP A 17 -52.66 18.70 -29.99
CA TRP A 17 -51.24 18.38 -29.79
C TRP A 17 -51.16 17.36 -28.66
N CYS A 18 -50.77 16.11 -28.99
CA CYS A 18 -50.33 15.13 -28.02
C CYS A 18 -48.90 15.51 -27.63
N GLU A 19 -48.67 16.01 -26.39
CA GLU A 19 -47.34 16.09 -25.83
C GLU A 19 -46.79 14.67 -25.70
N PRO A 20 -45.51 14.42 -26.11
CA PRO A 20 -44.91 13.13 -25.87
C PRO A 20 -44.68 12.99 -24.36
N ALA A 21 -45.25 11.96 -23.76
CA ALA A 21 -45.01 11.57 -22.37
C ALA A 21 -43.47 11.45 -22.16
N ALA A 22 -42.93 12.17 -21.17
CA ALA A 22 -41.56 12.04 -20.79
C ALA A 22 -41.24 10.57 -20.46
N ALA A 23 -40.33 9.98 -21.21
CA ALA A 23 -39.87 8.62 -20.95
C ALA A 23 -39.23 8.64 -19.54
N ALA A 24 -39.82 7.90 -18.60
CA ALA A 24 -39.25 7.67 -17.29
C ALA A 24 -37.86 7.03 -17.49
N GLU A 25 -36.81 7.66 -17.02
CA GLU A 25 -35.47 7.06 -16.99
C GLU A 25 -35.55 5.74 -16.23
N ALA A 26 -35.14 4.67 -16.88
CA ALA A 26 -35.03 3.37 -16.24
C ALA A 26 -34.05 3.50 -15.07
N PRO A 27 -34.33 2.88 -13.91
CA PRO A 27 -33.39 2.91 -12.79
C PRO A 27 -32.06 2.33 -13.25
N THR A 28 -31.00 3.14 -13.15
CA THR A 28 -29.64 2.71 -13.42
C THR A 28 -29.34 1.53 -12.50
N ALA A 29 -28.94 0.41 -13.08
CA ALA A 29 -28.49 -0.75 -12.31
C ALA A 29 -27.43 -0.31 -11.30
N PRO A 30 -27.45 -0.82 -10.05
CA PRO A 30 -26.41 -0.50 -9.08
C PRO A 30 -25.05 -0.84 -9.70
N ALA A 31 -24.11 0.11 -9.61
CA ALA A 31 -22.75 -0.11 -10.06
C ALA A 31 -22.21 -1.39 -9.42
N ALA A 32 -21.56 -2.25 -10.21
CA ALA A 32 -20.90 -3.44 -9.68
C ALA A 32 -20.01 -3.04 -8.48
N PRO A 33 -19.99 -3.85 -7.40
CA PRO A 33 -19.14 -3.53 -6.27
C PRO A 33 -17.70 -3.33 -6.76
N THR A 34 -17.16 -2.17 -6.51
CA THR A 34 -15.76 -1.86 -6.83
C THR A 34 -14.87 -2.84 -6.05
N ASP A 35 -13.96 -3.52 -6.76
CA ASP A 35 -12.93 -4.34 -6.10
C ASP A 35 -12.03 -3.39 -5.28
N TRP A 36 -12.28 -3.31 -3.99
CA TRP A 36 -11.55 -2.43 -3.10
C TRP A 36 -10.05 -2.78 -3.03
N HIS A 37 -9.68 -4.05 -3.22
CA HIS A 37 -8.29 -4.47 -3.29
C HIS A 37 -7.60 -3.85 -4.51
N ALA A 38 -8.26 -3.86 -5.66
CA ALA A 38 -7.73 -3.19 -6.86
C ALA A 38 -7.59 -1.69 -6.61
N THR A 39 -8.59 -1.06 -6.00
CA THR A 39 -8.54 0.38 -5.68
C THR A 39 -7.36 0.74 -4.77
N VAL A 40 -7.11 -0.05 -3.72
CA VAL A 40 -5.98 0.16 -2.79
C VAL A 40 -4.64 -0.10 -3.48
N ARG A 41 -4.51 -1.16 -4.28
CA ARG A 41 -3.29 -1.42 -5.07
C ARG A 41 -2.97 -0.28 -6.02
N ASP A 42 -3.96 0.20 -6.76
CA ASP A 42 -3.78 1.29 -7.73
C ASP A 42 -3.39 2.58 -7.02
N PHE A 43 -4.01 2.87 -5.87
CA PHE A 43 -3.64 3.98 -5.02
C PHE A 43 -2.18 3.88 -4.57
N ALA A 44 -1.77 2.77 -3.97
CA ALA A 44 -0.40 2.55 -3.50
C ALA A 44 0.61 2.60 -4.66
N ALA A 45 0.31 1.93 -5.78
CA ALA A 45 1.16 1.95 -6.97
C ALA A 45 1.34 3.35 -7.57
N LYS A 46 0.33 4.21 -7.45
CA LYS A 46 0.37 5.60 -7.93
C LYS A 46 1.12 6.52 -6.97
N GLN A 47 0.92 6.36 -5.67
CA GLN A 47 1.41 7.31 -4.65
C GLN A 47 2.79 6.94 -4.09
N PHE A 48 3.06 5.66 -3.88
CA PHE A 48 4.25 5.21 -3.15
C PHE A 48 5.41 4.92 -4.11
N LYS A 49 6.04 5.99 -4.59
CA LYS A 49 7.15 5.95 -5.58
C LYS A 49 8.50 6.09 -4.88
N HIS A 50 8.92 5.03 -4.19
CA HIS A 50 10.23 5.02 -3.53
C HIS A 50 10.89 3.63 -3.68
N PRO A 51 12.20 3.56 -3.98
CA PRO A 51 12.87 2.28 -4.22
C PRO A 51 13.00 1.42 -2.95
N ALA A 52 13.06 2.02 -1.75
CA ALA A 52 13.26 1.29 -0.50
C ALA A 52 11.94 0.92 0.20
N TRP A 53 10.94 1.84 0.28
CA TRP A 53 9.68 1.63 1.00
C TRP A 53 8.43 1.97 0.17
N GLY A 54 8.54 1.87 -1.16
CA GLY A 54 7.42 2.13 -2.07
C GLY A 54 6.54 0.90 -2.31
N TYR A 55 5.71 0.97 -3.34
CA TYR A 55 4.72 -0.04 -3.69
C TYR A 55 5.29 -1.48 -3.76
N SER A 56 6.49 -1.66 -4.29
CA SER A 56 7.13 -2.99 -4.37
C SER A 56 7.46 -3.59 -2.99
N HIS A 57 7.77 -2.76 -1.99
CA HIS A 57 7.93 -3.15 -0.59
C HIS A 57 6.58 -3.63 -0.02
N SER A 58 5.53 -2.84 -0.14
CA SER A 58 4.19 -3.23 0.31
C SER A 58 3.73 -4.58 -0.28
N MET A 59 4.03 -4.83 -1.56
CA MET A 59 3.73 -6.12 -2.21
C MET A 59 4.50 -7.29 -1.58
N ARG A 60 5.80 -7.09 -1.28
CA ARG A 60 6.62 -8.14 -0.66
C ARG A 60 6.15 -8.45 0.75
N ASP A 61 5.87 -7.42 1.54
CA ASP A 61 5.40 -7.59 2.91
C ASP A 61 4.07 -8.33 2.99
N TYR A 62 3.12 -7.97 2.14
CA TYR A 62 1.86 -8.71 2.06
C TYR A 62 2.08 -10.19 1.70
N ALA A 63 2.92 -10.46 0.71
CA ALA A 63 3.20 -11.84 0.27
C ALA A 63 3.94 -12.62 1.36
N LEU A 64 4.97 -12.04 1.96
CA LEU A 64 5.78 -12.67 3.00
C LEU A 64 4.98 -12.90 4.29
N ALA A 65 4.18 -11.92 4.74
CA ALA A 65 3.32 -12.07 5.91
C ALA A 65 2.37 -13.28 5.78
N ARG A 66 1.76 -13.45 4.60
CA ARG A 66 0.91 -14.62 4.30
C ARG A 66 1.70 -15.92 4.30
N GLU A 67 2.90 -15.92 3.72
CA GLU A 67 3.77 -17.11 3.69
C GLU A 67 4.17 -17.54 5.10
N LEU A 68 4.59 -16.59 5.94
CA LEU A 68 4.97 -16.85 7.33
C LEU A 68 3.79 -17.38 8.15
N ALA A 69 2.62 -16.76 8.04
CA ALA A 69 1.41 -17.20 8.74
C ALA A 69 0.98 -18.60 8.32
N ALA A 70 1.05 -18.89 7.02
CA ALA A 70 0.75 -20.23 6.49
C ALA A 70 1.72 -21.29 7.02
N ALA A 71 3.01 -20.97 7.12
CA ALA A 71 4.02 -21.87 7.69
C ALA A 71 3.79 -22.15 9.18
N ASP A 72 3.28 -21.16 9.92
CA ASP A 72 2.89 -21.30 11.33
C ASP A 72 1.46 -21.83 11.54
N HIS A 73 0.75 -22.18 10.45
CA HIS A 73 -0.66 -22.63 10.48
C HIS A 73 -1.62 -21.61 11.10
N VAL A 74 -1.35 -20.32 10.96
CA VAL A 74 -2.19 -19.23 11.46
C VAL A 74 -3.08 -18.71 10.32
N ILE A 75 -4.38 -18.58 10.61
CA ILE A 75 -5.36 -17.99 9.70
C ILE A 75 -5.42 -16.49 9.97
N LEU A 76 -5.15 -15.69 8.95
CA LEU A 76 -5.23 -14.23 9.00
C LEU A 76 -6.56 -13.73 8.43
N ASP A 77 -7.03 -12.61 8.92
CA ASP A 77 -8.04 -11.81 8.21
C ASP A 77 -7.36 -11.09 7.03
N ASP A 78 -7.56 -11.62 5.84
CA ASP A 78 -6.90 -11.13 4.62
C ASP A 78 -7.28 -9.68 4.28
N ASP A 79 -8.50 -9.24 4.62
CA ASP A 79 -8.90 -7.84 4.43
C ASP A 79 -8.06 -6.90 5.31
N VAL A 80 -7.81 -7.29 6.56
CA VAL A 80 -7.00 -6.52 7.50
C VAL A 80 -5.55 -6.50 7.05
N LEU A 81 -4.97 -7.68 6.77
CA LEU A 81 -3.59 -7.79 6.35
C LEU A 81 -3.33 -7.04 5.04
N PHE A 82 -4.20 -7.20 4.04
CA PHE A 82 -4.05 -6.54 2.75
C PHE A 82 -4.06 -5.02 2.91
N ALA A 83 -5.08 -4.47 3.58
CA ALA A 83 -5.18 -3.03 3.79
C ALA A 83 -3.97 -2.49 4.57
N ALA A 84 -3.55 -3.18 5.64
CA ALA A 84 -2.41 -2.78 6.44
C ALA A 84 -1.11 -2.83 5.62
N ALA A 85 -0.82 -3.94 4.94
CA ALA A 85 0.43 -4.11 4.19
C ALA A 85 0.59 -3.11 3.03
N TYR A 86 -0.50 -2.77 2.34
CA TYR A 86 -0.44 -1.80 1.23
C TYR A 86 -0.41 -0.34 1.69
N LEU A 87 -0.78 -0.04 2.94
CA LEU A 87 -0.94 1.34 3.42
C LEU A 87 -0.07 1.69 4.65
N HIS A 88 0.73 0.74 5.20
CA HIS A 88 1.49 0.96 6.43
C HIS A 88 2.44 2.15 6.34
N ASP A 89 3.10 2.32 5.21
CA ASP A 89 4.10 3.38 4.96
C ASP A 89 3.51 4.62 4.29
N MET A 90 2.17 4.75 4.18
CA MET A 90 1.58 5.87 3.44
C MET A 90 2.03 7.25 3.96
N ALA A 91 2.30 7.36 5.25
CA ALA A 91 2.74 8.62 5.85
C ALA A 91 4.25 8.89 5.70
N ALA A 92 5.00 8.02 5.04
CA ALA A 92 6.35 8.31 4.54
C ALA A 92 6.33 9.09 3.21
N PHE A 93 5.14 9.42 2.67
CA PHE A 93 4.96 10.10 1.38
C PHE A 93 4.13 11.38 1.51
N LYS A 94 4.45 12.38 0.66
CA LYS A 94 3.59 13.56 0.50
C LYS A 94 2.23 13.17 -0.11
N PRO A 95 1.17 13.79 0.35
CA PRO A 95 1.08 14.91 1.29
C PRO A 95 0.93 14.49 2.77
N TRP A 96 1.08 13.21 3.11
CA TRP A 96 0.79 12.66 4.45
C TRP A 96 1.98 12.68 5.41
N GLU A 97 3.20 12.88 4.91
CA GLU A 97 4.41 12.91 5.73
C GLU A 97 4.36 13.98 6.82
N ASN A 98 4.88 13.63 8.01
CA ASN A 98 5.04 14.57 9.11
C ASN A 98 6.35 14.27 9.83
N GLU A 99 7.37 15.10 9.59
CA GLU A 99 8.71 14.92 10.15
C GLU A 99 8.79 14.94 11.70
N LYS A 100 7.72 15.40 12.37
CA LYS A 100 7.66 15.49 13.83
C LYS A 100 7.02 14.28 14.51
N LEU A 101 6.41 13.40 13.75
CA LEU A 101 5.66 12.26 14.24
C LEU A 101 6.17 10.98 13.58
N ASP A 102 6.03 9.87 14.29
CA ASP A 102 6.27 8.55 13.72
C ASP A 102 5.27 8.28 12.57
N HIS A 103 5.79 7.88 11.41
CA HIS A 103 4.96 7.64 10.22
C HIS A 103 3.90 6.55 10.45
N SER A 104 4.20 5.53 11.27
CA SER A 104 3.23 4.47 11.60
C SER A 104 2.02 5.02 12.36
N ASP A 105 2.24 5.97 13.29
CA ASP A 105 1.14 6.59 14.04
C ASP A 105 0.31 7.51 13.14
N VAL A 106 0.97 8.26 12.25
CA VAL A 106 0.28 9.11 11.27
C VAL A 106 -0.52 8.26 10.30
N ALA A 107 0.08 7.24 9.69
CA ALA A 107 -0.59 6.34 8.75
C ALA A 107 -1.80 5.65 9.41
N ALA A 108 -1.65 5.10 10.61
CA ALA A 108 -2.75 4.51 11.37
C ALA A 108 -3.88 5.50 11.66
N GLY A 109 -3.55 6.79 11.88
CA GLY A 109 -4.53 7.83 12.14
C GLY A 109 -5.38 8.22 10.93
N ILE A 110 -4.86 8.05 9.72
CA ILE A 110 -5.46 8.56 8.48
C ILE A 110 -5.87 7.48 7.47
N VAL A 111 -5.55 6.21 7.70
CA VAL A 111 -5.78 5.11 6.74
C VAL A 111 -7.24 4.98 6.31
N ASP A 112 -8.19 5.32 7.16
CA ASP A 112 -9.62 5.31 6.83
C ASP A 112 -9.98 6.31 5.72
N THR A 113 -9.21 7.36 5.52
CA THR A 113 -9.43 8.33 4.42
C THR A 113 -9.23 7.69 3.05
N VAL A 114 -8.38 6.67 2.95
CA VAL A 114 -8.15 5.90 1.73
C VAL A 114 -9.17 4.79 1.58
N LEU A 115 -9.52 4.10 2.67
CA LEU A 115 -10.40 2.92 2.65
C LEU A 115 -11.88 3.28 2.55
N LYS A 116 -12.29 4.42 3.08
CA LYS A 116 -13.69 4.86 3.08
C LYS A 116 -14.22 5.06 1.67
N GLY A 117 -15.35 4.45 1.37
CA GLY A 117 -16.02 4.54 0.06
C GLY A 117 -15.46 3.60 -1.01
N THR A 118 -14.43 2.80 -0.73
CA THR A 118 -13.88 1.82 -1.68
C THR A 118 -14.67 0.51 -1.74
N GLY A 119 -15.41 0.19 -0.69
CA GLY A 119 -16.04 -1.11 -0.45
C GLY A 119 -15.32 -1.94 0.62
N PHE A 120 -14.24 -1.42 1.21
CA PHE A 120 -13.58 -2.04 2.36
C PHE A 120 -14.56 -2.20 3.55
N PRO A 121 -14.56 -3.35 4.26
CA PRO A 121 -15.42 -3.57 5.42
C PRO A 121 -14.96 -2.72 6.62
N MET A 122 -15.47 -1.49 6.73
CA MET A 122 -15.04 -0.49 7.73
C MET A 122 -15.14 -0.96 9.19
N ALA A 123 -15.90 -2.01 9.49
CA ALA A 123 -15.91 -2.62 10.83
C ALA A 123 -14.53 -3.20 11.23
N LYS A 124 -13.64 -3.45 10.27
CA LYS A 124 -12.27 -3.96 10.47
C LYS A 124 -11.21 -2.86 10.62
N ILE A 125 -11.60 -1.59 10.54
CA ILE A 125 -10.65 -0.46 10.46
C ILE A 125 -9.71 -0.36 11.66
N ASP A 126 -10.18 -0.68 12.87
CA ASP A 126 -9.36 -0.61 14.07
C ASP A 126 -8.29 -1.71 14.11
N ALA A 127 -8.55 -2.88 13.54
CA ALA A 127 -7.54 -3.92 13.35
C ALA A 127 -6.47 -3.48 12.33
N VAL A 128 -6.87 -2.86 11.21
CA VAL A 128 -5.93 -2.26 10.23
C VAL A 128 -5.06 -1.20 10.89
N ARG A 129 -5.66 -0.28 11.66
CA ARG A 129 -4.92 0.75 12.40
C ARG A 129 -3.94 0.16 13.41
N GLY A 130 -4.34 -0.91 14.10
CA GLY A 130 -3.48 -1.64 15.03
C GLY A 130 -2.26 -2.22 14.34
N ALA A 131 -2.46 -2.93 13.23
CA ALA A 131 -1.39 -3.52 12.44
C ALA A 131 -0.45 -2.45 11.88
N ILE A 132 -0.97 -1.38 11.29
CA ILE A 132 -0.15 -0.26 10.78
C ILE A 132 0.66 0.38 11.91
N ARG A 133 0.05 0.67 13.05
CA ARG A 133 0.75 1.34 14.17
C ARG A 133 1.94 0.56 14.69
N THR A 134 1.91 -0.75 14.59
CA THR A 134 2.90 -1.64 15.21
C THR A 134 3.76 -2.43 14.21
N HIS A 135 3.76 -2.04 12.91
CA HIS A 135 4.52 -2.76 11.90
C HIS A 135 6.05 -2.61 12.05
N MET A 136 6.51 -1.46 12.53
CA MET A 136 7.95 -1.21 12.68
C MET A 136 8.60 -2.16 13.68
N TYR A 137 9.77 -2.69 13.35
CA TYR A 137 10.50 -3.70 14.14
C TYR A 137 10.78 -3.30 15.60
N TYR A 138 10.79 -2.02 15.93
CA TYR A 138 10.99 -1.53 17.30
C TYR A 138 9.70 -1.44 18.12
N ARG A 139 8.54 -1.81 17.56
CA ARG A 139 7.25 -1.84 18.24
C ARG A 139 6.82 -3.26 18.57
N ASP A 140 5.85 -3.40 19.44
CA ASP A 140 5.30 -4.69 19.84
C ASP A 140 3.94 -4.92 19.17
N PRO A 141 3.83 -5.85 18.19
CA PRO A 141 2.59 -6.09 17.48
C PRO A 141 1.54 -6.77 18.34
N VAL A 142 0.26 -6.42 18.11
CA VAL A 142 -0.89 -7.00 18.83
C VAL A 142 -1.85 -7.63 17.82
N GLY A 143 -2.02 -8.93 17.91
CA GLY A 143 -2.84 -9.71 16.99
C GLY A 143 -2.05 -10.34 15.84
N PRO A 144 -2.65 -11.31 15.15
CA PRO A 144 -1.92 -12.09 14.14
C PRO A 144 -1.54 -11.26 12.91
N GLU A 145 -2.42 -10.43 12.35
CA GLU A 145 -2.13 -9.60 11.18
C GLU A 145 -1.00 -8.60 11.47
N ALA A 146 -1.02 -8.00 12.68
CA ALA A 146 0.04 -7.10 13.12
C ALA A 146 1.38 -7.83 13.28
N LEU A 147 1.38 -9.05 13.87
CA LEU A 147 2.58 -9.84 14.07
C LEU A 147 3.26 -10.20 12.73
N TYR A 148 2.48 -10.73 11.78
CA TYR A 148 3.07 -11.19 10.53
C TYR A 148 3.44 -10.04 9.59
N LEU A 149 2.75 -8.90 9.62
CA LEU A 149 3.18 -7.70 8.91
C LEU A 149 4.47 -7.14 9.50
N HIS A 150 4.56 -7.02 10.83
CA HIS A 150 5.77 -6.61 11.54
C HIS A 150 6.98 -7.47 11.17
N ASP A 151 6.82 -8.79 11.16
CA ASP A 151 7.92 -9.69 10.85
C ASP A 151 8.30 -9.66 9.36
N ALA A 152 7.32 -9.47 8.47
CA ALA A 152 7.59 -9.32 7.04
C ALA A 152 8.39 -8.05 6.76
N ASP A 153 7.98 -6.90 7.30
CA ASP A 153 8.72 -5.64 7.18
C ASP A 153 10.13 -5.74 7.81
N ALA A 154 10.24 -6.33 9.00
CA ALA A 154 11.54 -6.55 9.64
C ALA A 154 12.48 -7.39 8.76
N LEU A 155 11.99 -8.51 8.21
CA LEU A 155 12.79 -9.39 7.36
C LEU A 155 13.19 -8.74 6.03
N ASP A 156 12.37 -7.84 5.50
CA ASP A 156 12.64 -7.10 4.25
C ASP A 156 13.81 -6.09 4.40
N TRP A 157 14.30 -5.85 5.62
CA TRP A 157 15.54 -5.11 5.91
C TRP A 157 16.79 -5.99 5.95
N LEU A 158 16.66 -7.30 5.80
CA LEU A 158 17.76 -8.25 5.81
C LEU A 158 18.03 -8.85 4.41
N GLY A 159 19.11 -9.61 4.29
CA GLY A 159 19.45 -10.32 3.05
C GLY A 159 19.67 -9.40 1.85
N ALA A 160 19.54 -9.95 0.66
CA ALA A 160 19.76 -9.23 -0.61
C ALA A 160 18.77 -8.08 -0.83
N ILE A 161 17.52 -8.25 -0.40
CA ILE A 161 16.51 -7.18 -0.49
C ILE A 161 16.86 -6.02 0.42
N GLY A 162 17.25 -6.28 1.67
CA GLY A 162 17.69 -5.25 2.60
C GLY A 162 18.87 -4.45 2.05
N VAL A 163 19.85 -5.13 1.44
CA VAL A 163 20.95 -4.47 0.73
C VAL A 163 20.44 -3.55 -0.37
N ALA A 164 19.58 -4.07 -1.26
CA ALA A 164 19.05 -3.30 -2.38
C ALA A 164 18.26 -2.07 -1.91
N ARG A 165 17.44 -2.21 -0.87
CA ARG A 165 16.67 -1.11 -0.27
C ARG A 165 17.60 -0.02 0.29
N VAL A 166 18.60 -0.38 1.09
CA VAL A 166 19.49 0.58 1.73
C VAL A 166 20.43 1.24 0.70
N MET A 167 20.99 0.49 -0.24
CA MET A 167 21.86 1.06 -1.27
C MET A 167 21.11 2.02 -2.22
N ALA A 168 19.81 1.82 -2.39
CA ALA A 168 18.96 2.74 -3.16
C ALA A 168 18.72 4.10 -2.46
N LEU A 169 19.12 4.27 -1.20
CA LEU A 169 19.04 5.53 -0.45
C LEU A 169 20.25 6.43 -0.68
N VAL A 170 21.35 5.89 -1.19
CA VAL A 170 22.57 6.69 -1.45
C VAL A 170 22.26 7.85 -2.38
N ASP A 171 22.61 9.06 -1.97
CA ASP A 171 22.38 10.24 -2.80
C ASP A 171 23.29 10.20 -4.06
N PRO A 172 22.72 10.14 -5.25
CA PRO A 172 23.48 10.08 -6.50
C PRO A 172 24.29 11.35 -6.79
N ASN A 173 24.06 12.43 -6.04
CA ASN A 173 24.77 13.70 -6.17
C ASN A 173 25.87 13.87 -5.11
N GLY A 174 26.19 12.81 -4.35
CA GLY A 174 27.21 12.83 -3.31
C GLY A 174 26.78 13.52 -2.00
N GLY A 175 25.47 13.58 -1.76
CA GLY A 175 24.88 14.06 -0.50
C GLY A 175 24.77 12.96 0.56
N ASP A 176 23.79 13.10 1.43
CA ASP A 176 23.55 12.19 2.55
C ASP A 176 22.28 11.36 2.35
N PRO A 177 22.34 10.02 2.52
CA PRO A 177 23.49 9.21 2.88
C PRO A 177 24.47 8.96 1.73
N ASP A 178 25.75 8.93 2.05
CA ASP A 178 26.79 8.42 1.17
C ASP A 178 26.96 6.88 1.28
N GLY A 179 27.86 6.29 0.49
CA GLY A 179 28.10 4.85 0.52
C GLY A 179 28.46 4.31 1.92
N PRO A 180 29.46 4.90 2.64
CA PRO A 180 29.78 4.49 4.01
C PRO A 180 28.62 4.57 5.00
N LYS A 181 27.77 5.58 4.90
CA LYS A 181 26.56 5.69 5.75
C LYS A 181 25.52 4.64 5.42
N ALA A 182 25.32 4.34 4.14
CA ALA A 182 24.46 3.23 3.74
C ALA A 182 24.98 1.89 4.30
N VAL A 183 26.28 1.65 4.26
CA VAL A 183 26.89 0.47 4.91
C VAL A 183 26.62 0.45 6.41
N LYS A 184 26.74 1.58 7.09
CA LYS A 184 26.42 1.68 8.53
C LYS A 184 24.94 1.33 8.80
N MET A 185 24.01 1.76 7.95
CA MET A 185 22.60 1.38 8.08
C MET A 185 22.40 -0.13 7.93
N LEU A 186 23.12 -0.78 7.01
CA LEU A 186 23.08 -2.24 6.86
C LEU A 186 23.61 -2.95 8.10
N GLU A 187 24.66 -2.44 8.72
CA GLU A 187 25.22 -2.98 9.97
C GLU A 187 24.28 -2.80 11.16
N ASP A 188 23.59 -1.66 11.23
CA ASP A 188 22.59 -1.41 12.25
C ASP A 188 21.38 -2.37 12.08
N ASN A 189 20.90 -2.56 10.84
CA ASN A 189 19.85 -3.55 10.56
C ASN A 189 20.29 -4.96 10.96
N LEU A 190 21.53 -5.36 10.63
CA LEU A 190 22.07 -6.65 10.99
C LEU A 190 22.12 -6.90 12.51
N LYS A 191 22.37 -5.85 13.27
CA LYS A 191 22.43 -5.87 14.73
C LYS A 191 21.06 -5.86 15.39
N ASP A 192 20.16 -4.98 14.93
CA ASP A 192 18.94 -4.63 15.67
C ASP A 192 17.72 -5.44 15.24
N VAL A 193 17.58 -5.77 13.94
CA VAL A 193 16.40 -6.44 13.39
C VAL A 193 16.25 -7.90 13.81
N PRO A 194 17.29 -8.76 13.80
CA PRO A 194 17.15 -10.20 14.03
C PRO A 194 16.43 -10.59 15.32
N ALA A 195 16.68 -9.86 16.40
CA ALA A 195 16.08 -10.12 17.70
C ALA A 195 14.59 -9.68 17.77
N ARG A 196 14.14 -8.91 16.80
CA ARG A 196 12.80 -8.34 16.75
C ARG A 196 11.85 -9.13 15.85
N VAL A 197 12.31 -10.14 15.14
CA VAL A 197 11.45 -11.09 14.42
C VAL A 197 10.84 -12.06 15.43
N LEU A 198 9.52 -12.09 15.52
CA LEU A 198 8.80 -12.67 16.67
C LEU A 198 8.08 -13.98 16.35
N SER A 199 7.54 -14.17 15.15
CA SER A 199 6.85 -15.41 14.77
C SER A 199 7.83 -16.57 14.61
N PRO A 200 7.41 -17.82 14.83
CA PRO A 200 8.27 -19.00 14.63
C PRO A 200 8.82 -19.10 13.20
N ALA A 201 7.95 -18.95 12.20
CA ALA A 201 8.34 -19.00 10.78
C ALA A 201 9.29 -17.85 10.41
N GLY A 202 9.01 -16.63 10.91
CA GLY A 202 9.88 -15.46 10.71
C GLY A 202 11.27 -15.69 11.29
N ARG A 203 11.39 -16.18 12.53
CA ARG A 203 12.67 -16.53 13.15
C ARG A 203 13.47 -17.55 12.34
N GLY A 204 12.78 -18.48 11.69
CA GLY A 204 13.41 -19.46 10.79
C GLY A 204 14.07 -18.82 9.56
N ARG A 205 13.62 -17.64 9.15
CA ARG A 205 14.18 -16.88 8.01
C ARG A 205 15.37 -16.01 8.39
N VAL A 206 15.57 -15.69 9.67
CA VAL A 206 16.60 -14.74 10.12
C VAL A 206 18.03 -15.22 9.79
N ALA A 207 18.35 -16.47 10.12
CA ALA A 207 19.73 -16.96 9.97
C ALA A 207 20.25 -16.92 8.52
N PRO A 208 19.52 -17.41 7.50
CA PRO A 208 19.98 -17.31 6.11
C PRO A 208 20.08 -15.85 5.63
N LEU A 209 19.10 -15.00 5.90
CA LEU A 209 19.13 -13.59 5.48
C LEU A 209 20.26 -12.81 6.16
N LYS A 210 20.53 -13.10 7.44
CA LYS A 210 21.66 -12.57 8.17
C LYS A 210 22.99 -12.96 7.50
N ALA A 211 23.17 -14.25 7.17
CA ALA A 211 24.37 -14.74 6.53
C ALA A 211 24.62 -14.11 5.15
N GLU A 212 23.56 -13.89 4.37
CA GLU A 212 23.64 -13.18 3.08
C GLU A 212 24.14 -11.75 3.27
N LEU A 213 23.55 -11.00 4.21
CA LEU A 213 23.94 -9.62 4.50
C LEU A 213 25.39 -9.52 5.04
N GLU A 214 25.78 -10.41 5.97
CA GLU A 214 27.16 -10.52 6.46
C GLU A 214 28.14 -10.82 5.30
N GLY A 215 27.75 -11.70 4.39
CA GLY A 215 28.51 -12.03 3.19
C GLY A 215 28.73 -10.80 2.31
N PHE A 216 27.65 -10.07 2.00
CA PHE A 216 27.75 -8.83 1.23
C PHE A 216 28.66 -7.79 1.90
N LEU A 217 28.49 -7.52 3.17
CA LEU A 217 29.29 -6.54 3.91
C LEU A 217 30.78 -6.91 3.93
N ARG A 218 31.10 -8.18 4.11
CA ARG A 218 32.48 -8.68 4.06
C ARG A 218 33.11 -8.47 2.68
N ASP A 219 32.39 -8.83 1.62
CA ASP A 219 32.88 -8.73 0.26
C ASP A 219 33.04 -7.27 -0.17
N LEU A 220 32.06 -6.42 0.16
CA LEU A 220 32.11 -4.98 -0.12
C LEU A 220 33.33 -4.33 0.57
N ARG A 221 33.62 -4.67 1.84
CA ARG A 221 34.81 -4.14 2.55
C ARG A 221 36.11 -4.57 1.89
N ARG A 222 36.21 -5.83 1.45
CA ARG A 222 37.37 -6.33 0.72
C ARG A 222 37.61 -5.59 -0.58
N GLU A 223 36.54 -5.33 -1.35
CA GLU A 223 36.60 -4.73 -2.69
C GLU A 223 36.76 -3.21 -2.68
N SER A 224 36.35 -2.56 -1.58
CA SER A 224 36.42 -1.10 -1.42
C SER A 224 37.54 -0.61 -0.51
N GLU A 225 38.60 -1.41 -0.30
CA GLU A 225 39.69 -1.08 0.61
C GLU A 225 39.17 -0.63 1.99
N ASN A 226 38.31 -1.43 2.58
CA ASN A 226 37.60 -1.14 3.82
C ASN A 226 36.79 0.16 3.78
N LEU A 227 35.99 0.32 2.72
CA LEU A 227 35.09 1.44 2.42
C LEU A 227 35.78 2.76 2.03
N ARG A 228 37.12 2.75 1.83
CA ARG A 228 37.84 3.96 1.45
C ARG A 228 37.53 4.43 0.03
N THR A 229 37.10 3.53 -0.83
CA THR A 229 36.83 3.78 -2.25
C THR A 229 35.34 3.61 -2.59
N LEU A 230 34.46 3.73 -1.60
CA LEU A 230 33.02 3.60 -1.77
C LEU A 230 32.33 4.97 -1.88
#